data_0c9716f1f78a4242de524fab9a5e6e73
#
_entry.id   0c9716f1f78a4242de524fab9a5e6e73
#
_cell.length_a   1.000
_cell.length_b   1.000
_cell.length_c   1.000
_cell.angle_alpha   90.00
_cell.angle_beta   90.00
_cell.angle_gamma   90.00
#
_symmetry.space_group_name_H-M   'P 1'
#
loop_
_entity.id
_entity.type
_entity.pdbx_description
1 polymer ?
#
loop_
_entity_poly.entity_id
_entity_poly.type
_entity_poly.pdbx_seq_one_letter_code
_entity_poly.pdbx_strand_id
1 'polypeptide(L)'
;MSLKPIDPQRSFYHTSYLCGEMFGVTHRYRLFRERILPKLLALRAKLDFLYCEDNGRPATDPVVLAGVTLLQFMERVPDRVAAEDVVFHLGWKYALDLELTYGGFHPTVLVYFRDRLEQNKAERVIFDGVLELLVEMGLVKRKGKQRLDSTHVLGYVKEMSRLECAVETLRLALEALEKAISVSLRPEFWGKLWALYVQSEVDWRLSKAERENRYRQCGQDMEELLQWVEGNSPKLGELEAVKLLRRVFEEQFEVVEGEVHRSLKRQPRSVQNPHDPDAHFADKGKTKWVGYKVHVVETVDPSRPAKVKGEAGENFITEVLTTEAAQGEMAGLAEAVKEEEVHHGIKPEALYADGGYVTERTLSEAEGNEIELLGPTRPDPHPGPYNADAFVVEIEKKQAICPQGNLSSQWSCIRDAYKGTEYYRIEWGSQCDRCPVQKQCTRSKSGRRILVVGLRHDLVQKRREEMREADFSKKMHPRNGVEGTLSELVRGHGLRRTKYRGFNRVRLSHYLMGAACNVKRYLNLMAFEMRPATLKAA
;
A
#
# COMPACT_ATOMS: atom_id res chain seq x y z
N MET A 1 -31.66 -1.32 -2.20
CA MET A 1 -31.83 -2.15 -0.99
C MET A 1 -32.05 -1.23 0.19
N SER A 2 -33.06 -1.48 1.02
CA SER A 2 -33.43 -0.66 2.17
C SER A 2 -32.91 -1.28 3.47
N LEU A 3 -32.55 -0.43 4.43
CA LEU A 3 -32.18 -0.85 5.77
C LEU A 3 -33.41 -0.81 6.68
N LYS A 4 -33.65 -1.93 7.38
CA LYS A 4 -34.64 -1.95 8.45
C LYS A 4 -34.06 -1.34 9.74
N PRO A 5 -34.90 -0.70 10.56
CA PRO A 5 -34.50 -0.34 11.93
C PRO A 5 -34.04 -1.59 12.68
N ILE A 6 -33.12 -1.42 13.62
CA ILE A 6 -32.71 -2.51 14.52
C ILE A 6 -33.89 -2.79 15.43
N ASP A 7 -34.37 -4.04 15.45
CA ASP A 7 -35.36 -4.48 16.41
C ASP A 7 -34.69 -4.69 17.77
N PRO A 8 -35.04 -3.93 18.81
CA PRO A 8 -34.49 -4.10 20.14
C PRO A 8 -35.01 -5.38 20.84
N GLN A 9 -36.10 -5.96 20.33
CA GLN A 9 -36.71 -7.12 20.94
C GLN A 9 -35.94 -8.39 20.55
N ARG A 10 -35.38 -9.07 21.54
CA ARG A 10 -34.66 -10.35 21.36
C ARG A 10 -35.61 -11.52 21.52
N SER A 11 -35.52 -12.47 20.57
CA SER A 11 -36.26 -13.73 20.68
C SER A 11 -35.61 -14.68 21.69
N PHE A 12 -36.37 -15.66 22.18
CA PHE A 12 -35.84 -16.74 23.04
C PHE A 12 -34.78 -17.61 22.36
N TYR A 13 -34.71 -17.59 21.03
CA TYR A 13 -33.70 -18.33 20.24
C TYR A 13 -32.39 -17.57 20.07
N HIS A 14 -32.21 -16.49 20.82
CA HIS A 14 -31.00 -15.70 20.74
C HIS A 14 -29.81 -16.45 21.35
N THR A 15 -28.69 -16.49 20.64
CA THR A 15 -27.51 -17.29 21.06
C THR A 15 -26.95 -16.89 22.42
N SER A 16 -27.19 -15.63 22.85
CA SER A 16 -26.80 -15.17 24.18
C SER A 16 -27.49 -15.91 25.30
N TYR A 17 -28.77 -16.24 25.12
CA TYR A 17 -29.53 -16.99 26.13
C TYR A 17 -29.26 -18.48 26.07
N LEU A 18 -29.10 -19.03 24.87
CA LEU A 18 -29.02 -20.46 24.68
C LEU A 18 -27.63 -21.05 24.96
N CYS A 19 -26.58 -20.31 24.63
CA CYS A 19 -25.22 -20.84 24.64
C CYS A 19 -24.17 -19.87 25.23
N GLY A 20 -24.60 -18.77 25.86
CA GLY A 20 -23.68 -17.77 26.41
C GLY A 20 -22.68 -18.35 27.42
N GLU A 21 -23.11 -19.32 28.24
CA GLU A 21 -22.28 -19.98 29.24
C GLU A 21 -21.19 -20.89 28.64
N MET A 22 -21.38 -21.34 27.38
CA MET A 22 -20.36 -22.16 26.70
C MET A 22 -19.07 -21.37 26.41
N PHE A 23 -19.16 -20.05 26.36
CA PHE A 23 -18.03 -19.17 26.09
C PHE A 23 -17.50 -18.57 27.38
N GLY A 24 -16.40 -19.09 27.88
CA GLY A 24 -15.74 -18.54 29.07
C GLY A 24 -15.34 -17.07 28.89
N VAL A 25 -15.10 -16.35 29.99
CA VAL A 25 -14.84 -14.90 30.01
C VAL A 25 -13.66 -14.46 29.14
N THR A 26 -12.67 -15.32 28.92
CA THR A 26 -11.50 -15.07 28.07
C THR A 26 -11.67 -15.58 26.63
N HIS A 27 -12.84 -16.16 26.30
CA HIS A 27 -13.04 -16.75 24.99
C HIS A 27 -13.18 -15.66 23.92
N ARG A 28 -12.47 -15.78 22.79
CA ARG A 28 -12.39 -14.75 21.74
C ARG A 28 -13.75 -14.28 21.21
N TYR A 29 -14.72 -15.17 21.04
CA TYR A 29 -16.06 -14.81 20.55
C TYR A 29 -16.89 -14.07 21.58
N ARG A 30 -16.70 -14.37 22.88
CA ARG A 30 -17.31 -13.61 23.95
C ARG A 30 -16.72 -12.21 24.04
N LEU A 31 -15.40 -12.09 24.01
CA LEU A 31 -14.73 -10.79 23.98
C LEU A 31 -15.09 -9.98 22.73
N PHE A 32 -15.19 -10.62 21.54
CA PHE A 32 -15.65 -9.95 20.33
C PHE A 32 -17.05 -9.36 20.52
N ARG A 33 -18.00 -10.16 21.04
CA ARG A 33 -19.36 -9.72 21.31
C ARG A 33 -19.41 -8.57 22.31
N GLU A 34 -18.64 -8.66 23.39
CA GLU A 34 -18.69 -7.68 24.49
C GLU A 34 -17.92 -6.39 24.18
N ARG A 35 -16.90 -6.43 23.34
CA ARG A 35 -15.97 -5.31 23.11
C ARG A 35 -16.00 -4.75 21.69
N ILE A 36 -16.12 -5.58 20.69
CA ILE A 36 -16.07 -5.17 19.27
C ILE A 36 -17.46 -4.85 18.72
N LEU A 37 -18.42 -5.73 18.97
CA LEU A 37 -19.77 -5.57 18.43
C LEU A 37 -20.44 -4.23 18.84
N PRO A 38 -20.33 -3.73 20.08
CA PRO A 38 -20.88 -2.40 20.45
C PRO A 38 -20.29 -1.28 19.59
N LYS A 39 -19.00 -1.34 19.24
CA LYS A 39 -18.36 -0.36 18.37
C LYS A 39 -18.85 -0.47 16.94
N LEU A 40 -19.06 -1.68 16.43
CA LEU A 40 -19.65 -1.89 15.10
C LEU A 40 -21.09 -1.38 15.04
N LEU A 41 -21.87 -1.56 16.12
CA LEU A 41 -23.21 -0.97 16.24
C LEU A 41 -23.19 0.56 16.17
N ALA A 42 -22.21 1.20 16.82
CA ALA A 42 -22.02 2.64 16.75
C ALA A 42 -21.61 3.12 15.33
N LEU A 43 -20.95 2.26 14.54
CA LEU A 43 -20.61 2.58 13.15
C LEU A 43 -21.81 2.48 12.20
N ARG A 44 -22.96 1.93 12.63
CA ARG A 44 -24.11 1.74 11.75
C ARG A 44 -24.53 3.05 11.07
N ALA A 45 -24.61 4.15 11.81
CA ALA A 45 -24.93 5.45 11.26
C ALA A 45 -23.96 5.93 10.17
N LYS A 46 -22.68 5.52 10.26
CA LYS A 46 -21.67 5.79 9.24
C LYS A 46 -21.73 4.84 8.02
N LEU A 47 -22.59 3.83 8.07
CA LEU A 47 -22.78 2.84 7.00
C LEU A 47 -24.18 2.95 6.36
N ASP A 48 -25.12 3.65 7.00
CA ASP A 48 -26.51 3.77 6.54
C ASP A 48 -26.60 4.40 5.15
N PHE A 49 -25.76 5.41 4.86
CA PHE A 49 -25.73 6.08 3.56
C PHE A 49 -25.37 5.16 2.37
N LEU A 50 -24.83 3.97 2.64
CA LEU A 50 -24.56 2.96 1.61
C LEU A 50 -25.84 2.29 1.09
N TYR A 51 -26.99 2.58 1.67
CA TYR A 51 -28.28 1.95 1.39
C TYR A 51 -29.37 3.01 1.17
N CYS A 52 -30.45 2.62 0.49
CA CYS A 52 -31.63 3.47 0.35
C CYS A 52 -32.50 3.37 1.62
N GLU A 53 -33.16 4.45 1.99
CA GLU A 53 -34.06 4.45 3.15
C GLU A 53 -35.29 3.56 2.94
N ASP A 54 -36.02 3.76 1.84
CA ASP A 54 -37.37 3.19 1.65
C ASP A 54 -37.55 2.29 0.44
N ASN A 55 -36.53 2.08 -0.40
CA ASN A 55 -36.71 1.40 -1.67
C ASN A 55 -35.93 0.10 -1.80
N GLY A 56 -36.59 -0.92 -2.31
CA GLY A 56 -36.00 -2.21 -2.70
C GLY A 56 -36.05 -3.29 -1.62
N ARG A 57 -35.48 -4.45 -1.94
CA ARG A 57 -35.43 -5.62 -1.05
C ARG A 57 -34.68 -5.27 0.26
N PRO A 58 -35.15 -5.75 1.43
CA PRO A 58 -34.42 -5.59 2.68
C PRO A 58 -32.98 -6.06 2.58
N ALA A 59 -32.04 -5.22 3.02
CA ALA A 59 -30.62 -5.54 3.05
C ALA A 59 -30.28 -6.36 4.31
N THR A 60 -29.23 -7.18 4.21
CA THR A 60 -28.54 -7.65 5.42
C THR A 60 -27.93 -6.47 6.14
N ASP A 61 -28.10 -6.39 7.47
CA ASP A 61 -27.59 -5.27 8.26
C ASP A 61 -26.08 -5.08 8.07
N PRO A 62 -25.60 -3.87 7.77
CA PRO A 62 -24.20 -3.57 7.54
C PRO A 62 -23.30 -3.85 8.75
N VAL A 63 -23.84 -3.81 9.97
CA VAL A 63 -23.10 -4.19 11.19
C VAL A 63 -22.79 -5.69 11.17
N VAL A 64 -23.77 -6.52 10.79
CA VAL A 64 -23.54 -7.96 10.63
C VAL A 64 -22.48 -8.21 9.55
N LEU A 65 -22.59 -7.53 8.39
CA LEU A 65 -21.62 -7.68 7.30
C LEU A 65 -20.21 -7.22 7.71
N ALA A 66 -20.09 -6.12 8.44
CA ALA A 66 -18.81 -5.64 8.97
C ALA A 66 -18.22 -6.65 9.98
N GLY A 67 -19.04 -7.17 10.90
CA GLY A 67 -18.61 -8.18 11.87
C GLY A 67 -18.19 -9.49 11.21
N VAL A 68 -18.97 -9.99 10.23
CA VAL A 68 -18.62 -11.16 9.41
C VAL A 68 -17.30 -10.90 8.67
N THR A 69 -17.12 -9.73 8.09
CA THR A 69 -15.88 -9.37 7.37
C THR A 69 -14.68 -9.37 8.32
N LEU A 70 -14.79 -8.83 9.53
CA LEU A 70 -13.69 -8.89 10.52
C LEU A 70 -13.36 -10.32 10.90
N LEU A 71 -14.36 -11.15 11.25
CA LEU A 71 -14.15 -12.58 11.57
C LEU A 71 -13.53 -13.33 10.38
N GLN A 72 -14.01 -13.06 9.17
CA GLN A 72 -13.48 -13.61 7.93
C GLN A 72 -11.98 -13.32 7.74
N PHE A 73 -11.57 -12.07 7.91
CA PHE A 73 -10.17 -11.67 7.76
C PHE A 73 -9.30 -12.16 8.92
N MET A 74 -9.85 -12.28 10.14
CA MET A 74 -9.16 -12.87 11.29
C MET A 74 -8.88 -14.37 11.09
N GLU A 75 -9.83 -15.11 10.51
CA GLU A 75 -9.76 -16.56 10.33
C GLU A 75 -9.32 -16.98 8.93
N ARG A 76 -9.16 -16.00 8.00
CA ARG A 76 -8.72 -16.18 6.61
C ARG A 76 -9.59 -17.13 5.78
N VAL A 77 -10.88 -17.09 6.00
CA VAL A 77 -11.82 -17.91 5.24
C VAL A 77 -12.32 -17.18 3.98
N PRO A 78 -12.64 -17.90 2.89
CA PRO A 78 -13.23 -17.30 1.70
C PRO A 78 -14.68 -16.89 1.94
N ASP A 79 -15.25 -16.03 1.07
CA ASP A 79 -16.62 -15.50 1.18
C ASP A 79 -17.68 -16.61 1.34
N ARG A 80 -17.50 -17.72 0.63
CA ARG A 80 -18.44 -18.86 0.72
C ARG A 80 -18.44 -19.48 2.11
N VAL A 81 -17.26 -19.75 2.66
CA VAL A 81 -17.13 -20.30 4.01
C VAL A 81 -17.61 -19.31 5.06
N ALA A 82 -17.31 -18.00 4.91
CA ALA A 82 -17.81 -16.98 5.83
C ALA A 82 -19.35 -16.90 5.84
N ALA A 83 -20.00 -17.06 4.68
CA ALA A 83 -21.46 -17.13 4.58
C ALA A 83 -22.03 -18.43 5.18
N GLU A 84 -21.32 -19.55 5.09
CA GLU A 84 -21.67 -20.82 5.74
C GLU A 84 -21.46 -20.73 7.26
N ASP A 85 -20.35 -20.15 7.73
CA ASP A 85 -20.03 -20.01 9.14
C ASP A 85 -21.06 -19.13 9.88
N VAL A 86 -21.58 -18.09 9.25
CA VAL A 86 -22.63 -17.28 9.86
C VAL A 86 -23.94 -18.06 10.07
N VAL A 87 -24.15 -19.16 9.31
CA VAL A 87 -25.31 -20.04 9.45
C VAL A 87 -25.05 -21.19 10.43
N PHE A 88 -23.87 -21.80 10.39
CA PHE A 88 -23.61 -23.08 11.08
C PHE A 88 -22.60 -22.96 12.23
N HIS A 89 -21.76 -21.92 12.26
CA HIS A 89 -20.75 -21.76 13.31
C HIS A 89 -21.34 -21.02 14.52
N LEU A 90 -21.61 -21.76 15.61
CA LEU A 90 -22.22 -21.23 16.82
C LEU A 90 -21.44 -20.02 17.41
N GLY A 91 -20.11 -20.07 17.39
CA GLY A 91 -19.26 -18.99 17.88
C GLY A 91 -19.41 -17.69 17.08
N TRP A 92 -19.59 -17.78 15.75
CA TRP A 92 -19.83 -16.60 14.92
C TRP A 92 -21.21 -16.00 15.19
N LYS A 93 -22.26 -16.84 15.28
CA LYS A 93 -23.59 -16.37 15.69
C LYS A 93 -23.56 -15.66 17.05
N TYR A 94 -22.89 -16.27 18.02
CA TYR A 94 -22.75 -15.69 19.35
C TYR A 94 -21.96 -14.36 19.34
N ALA A 95 -20.84 -14.31 18.62
CA ALA A 95 -19.99 -13.09 18.50
C ALA A 95 -20.74 -11.94 17.87
N LEU A 96 -21.63 -12.22 16.91
CA LEU A 96 -22.42 -11.24 16.17
C LEU A 96 -23.81 -10.96 16.76
N ASP A 97 -24.10 -11.54 17.92
CA ASP A 97 -25.39 -11.43 18.61
C ASP A 97 -26.59 -11.83 17.74
N LEU A 98 -26.46 -12.94 16.99
CA LEU A 98 -27.49 -13.45 16.09
C LEU A 98 -28.32 -14.53 16.75
N GLU A 99 -29.53 -14.75 16.24
CA GLU A 99 -30.38 -15.87 16.63
C GLU A 99 -29.79 -17.20 16.15
N LEU A 100 -30.06 -18.28 16.89
CA LEU A 100 -29.66 -19.64 16.50
C LEU A 100 -30.21 -20.03 15.13
N THR A 101 -31.43 -19.58 14.83
CA THR A 101 -32.16 -19.83 13.57
C THR A 101 -31.80 -18.89 12.44
N TYR A 102 -30.84 -17.94 12.65
CA TYR A 102 -30.43 -17.02 11.61
C TYR A 102 -30.00 -17.75 10.33
N GLY A 103 -30.72 -17.51 9.22
CA GLY A 103 -30.56 -18.23 7.96
C GLY A 103 -29.42 -17.73 7.06
N GLY A 104 -28.67 -16.69 7.50
CA GLY A 104 -27.53 -16.16 6.76
C GLY A 104 -27.89 -15.36 5.52
N PHE A 105 -26.96 -15.33 4.58
CA PHE A 105 -27.05 -14.61 3.31
C PHE A 105 -26.19 -15.31 2.24
N HIS A 106 -26.46 -15.02 0.97
CA HIS A 106 -25.64 -15.54 -0.13
C HIS A 106 -24.23 -14.90 -0.14
N PRO A 107 -23.15 -15.65 -0.44
CA PRO A 107 -21.76 -15.13 -0.41
C PRO A 107 -21.53 -13.84 -1.21
N THR A 108 -22.27 -13.63 -2.30
CA THR A 108 -22.19 -12.40 -3.12
C THR A 108 -22.57 -11.14 -2.35
N VAL A 109 -23.30 -11.25 -1.22
CA VAL A 109 -23.65 -10.11 -0.38
C VAL A 109 -22.39 -9.46 0.20
N LEU A 110 -21.37 -10.24 0.55
CA LEU A 110 -20.07 -9.71 1.00
C LEU A 110 -19.33 -8.99 -0.14
N VAL A 111 -19.46 -9.50 -1.38
CA VAL A 111 -18.88 -8.82 -2.55
C VAL A 111 -19.55 -7.46 -2.74
N TYR A 112 -20.90 -7.43 -2.77
CA TYR A 112 -21.66 -6.17 -2.90
C TYR A 112 -21.44 -5.20 -1.73
N PHE A 113 -21.22 -5.69 -0.53
CA PHE A 113 -20.88 -4.83 0.61
C PHE A 113 -19.53 -4.13 0.39
N ARG A 114 -18.49 -4.88 -0.01
CA ARG A 114 -17.18 -4.30 -0.34
C ARG A 114 -17.26 -3.34 -1.53
N ASP A 115 -18.03 -3.66 -2.56
CA ASP A 115 -18.26 -2.78 -3.72
C ASP A 115 -18.89 -1.45 -3.28
N ARG A 116 -19.86 -1.48 -2.35
CA ARG A 116 -20.46 -0.25 -1.80
C ARG A 116 -19.46 0.56 -1.00
N LEU A 117 -18.65 -0.08 -0.16
CA LEU A 117 -17.59 0.63 0.58
C LEU A 117 -16.63 1.35 -0.38
N GLU A 118 -16.19 0.66 -1.43
CA GLU A 118 -15.29 1.22 -2.46
C GLU A 118 -15.94 2.39 -3.21
N GLN A 119 -17.12 2.17 -3.78
CA GLN A 119 -17.83 3.16 -4.61
C GLN A 119 -18.18 4.44 -3.85
N ASN A 120 -18.39 4.34 -2.55
CA ASN A 120 -18.73 5.47 -1.69
C ASN A 120 -17.55 6.03 -0.89
N LYS A 121 -16.31 5.63 -1.21
CA LYS A 121 -15.09 6.08 -0.53
C LYS A 121 -15.10 5.82 0.99
N ALA A 122 -15.71 4.71 1.39
CA ALA A 122 -15.88 4.29 2.77
C ALA A 122 -14.94 3.13 3.17
N GLU A 123 -13.83 2.94 2.44
CA GLU A 123 -12.91 1.82 2.61
C GLU A 123 -12.29 1.75 4.01
N ARG A 124 -12.12 2.92 4.65
CA ARG A 124 -11.49 3.04 5.98
C ARG A 124 -12.46 2.83 7.15
N VAL A 125 -13.77 2.94 6.95
CA VAL A 125 -14.77 3.05 8.02
C VAL A 125 -14.61 1.96 9.10
N ILE A 126 -14.37 0.72 8.71
CA ILE A 126 -14.20 -0.40 9.66
C ILE A 126 -12.84 -0.30 10.37
N PHE A 127 -11.77 0.01 9.65
CA PHE A 127 -10.43 0.19 10.23
C PHE A 127 -10.42 1.35 11.22
N ASP A 128 -10.96 2.49 10.80
CA ASP A 128 -11.05 3.71 11.61
C ASP A 128 -11.88 3.47 12.88
N GLY A 129 -12.98 2.72 12.77
CA GLY A 129 -13.79 2.37 13.92
C GLY A 129 -13.07 1.49 14.94
N VAL A 130 -12.27 0.53 14.47
CA VAL A 130 -11.43 -0.32 15.35
C VAL A 130 -10.32 0.52 15.98
N LEU A 131 -9.66 1.38 15.20
CA LEU A 131 -8.58 2.23 15.70
C LEU A 131 -9.10 3.23 16.76
N GLU A 132 -10.27 3.83 16.53
CA GLU A 132 -10.89 4.74 17.50
C GLU A 132 -11.21 4.03 18.82
N LEU A 133 -11.69 2.78 18.79
CA LEU A 133 -11.86 1.97 19.99
C LEU A 133 -10.55 1.85 20.77
N LEU A 134 -9.43 1.59 20.08
CA LEU A 134 -8.11 1.46 20.72
C LEU A 134 -7.62 2.78 21.32
N VAL A 135 -7.95 3.91 20.68
CA VAL A 135 -7.67 5.25 21.19
C VAL A 135 -8.52 5.54 22.44
N GLU A 136 -9.83 5.27 22.40
CA GLU A 136 -10.75 5.42 23.53
C GLU A 136 -10.32 4.60 24.76
N MET A 137 -9.77 3.39 24.51
CA MET A 137 -9.24 2.52 25.56
C MET A 137 -7.84 2.93 26.05
N GLY A 138 -7.24 3.97 25.49
CA GLY A 138 -5.91 4.44 25.86
C GLY A 138 -4.77 3.50 25.41
N LEU A 139 -5.06 2.51 24.55
CA LEU A 139 -4.08 1.57 23.99
C LEU A 139 -3.27 2.19 22.85
N VAL A 140 -3.87 3.14 22.13
CA VAL A 140 -3.22 3.97 21.12
C VAL A 140 -3.22 5.41 21.60
N LYS A 141 -2.05 6.02 21.73
CA LYS A 141 -1.90 7.43 22.12
C LYS A 141 -1.82 8.29 20.87
N ARG A 142 -2.54 9.44 20.85
CA ARG A 142 -2.46 10.41 19.73
C ARG A 142 -1.08 11.06 19.60
N LYS A 143 -0.35 11.18 20.72
CA LYS A 143 1.08 11.56 20.77
C LYS A 143 1.83 10.42 21.44
N GLY A 144 2.53 9.62 20.67
CA GLY A 144 3.26 8.46 21.18
C GLY A 144 4.39 8.09 20.22
N LYS A 145 5.10 7.01 20.56
CA LYS A 145 6.14 6.50 19.67
C LYS A 145 5.52 5.51 18.68
N GLN A 146 5.97 5.61 17.45
CA GLN A 146 5.54 4.72 16.37
C GLN A 146 6.74 4.18 15.60
N ARG A 147 6.52 3.12 14.84
CA ARG A 147 7.47 2.57 13.87
C ARG A 147 6.77 2.28 12.56
N LEU A 148 7.52 2.44 11.47
CA LEU A 148 7.02 2.27 10.12
C LEU A 148 7.96 1.40 9.31
N ASP A 149 7.39 0.52 8.49
CA ASP A 149 8.11 -0.21 7.45
C ASP A 149 7.17 -0.58 6.30
N SER A 150 7.73 -1.04 5.19
CA SER A 150 6.97 -1.42 4.00
C SER A 150 7.25 -2.85 3.54
N THR A 151 6.26 -3.42 2.88
CA THR A 151 6.43 -4.70 2.20
C THR A 151 5.76 -4.69 0.83
N HIS A 152 6.26 -5.54 -0.07
CA HIS A 152 5.66 -5.72 -1.38
C HIS A 152 4.43 -6.63 -1.32
N VAL A 153 3.48 -6.36 -2.19
CA VAL A 153 2.26 -7.15 -2.36
C VAL A 153 2.17 -7.58 -3.82
N LEU A 154 2.14 -8.87 -4.05
CA LEU A 154 1.99 -9.44 -5.39
C LEU A 154 0.56 -9.20 -5.89
N GLY A 155 0.44 -8.74 -7.13
CA GLY A 155 -0.86 -8.61 -7.80
C GLY A 155 -1.57 -9.96 -7.95
N TYR A 156 -2.87 -9.90 -8.21
CA TYR A 156 -3.68 -11.10 -8.47
C TYR A 156 -3.34 -11.71 -9.83
N VAL A 157 -3.11 -10.86 -10.83
CA VAL A 157 -2.87 -11.27 -12.21
C VAL A 157 -1.39 -11.60 -12.45
N LYS A 158 -1.15 -12.53 -13.38
CA LYS A 158 0.21 -12.89 -13.81
C LYS A 158 0.81 -11.75 -14.64
N GLU A 159 2.12 -11.56 -14.53
CA GLU A 159 2.88 -10.69 -15.43
C GLU A 159 2.73 -11.15 -16.88
N MET A 160 2.50 -10.20 -17.79
CA MET A 160 2.43 -10.41 -19.22
C MET A 160 3.65 -9.80 -19.91
N SER A 161 4.10 -10.42 -21.00
CA SER A 161 5.03 -9.76 -21.91
C SER A 161 4.37 -8.54 -22.57
N ARG A 162 5.16 -7.63 -23.13
CA ARG A 162 4.61 -6.46 -23.84
C ARG A 162 3.64 -6.84 -24.94
N LEU A 163 4.00 -7.87 -25.73
CA LEU A 163 3.11 -8.39 -26.79
C LEU A 163 1.82 -8.94 -26.23
N GLU A 164 1.87 -9.80 -25.18
CA GLU A 164 0.68 -10.34 -24.54
C GLU A 164 -0.21 -9.23 -24.01
N CYS A 165 0.39 -8.22 -23.34
CA CYS A 165 -0.35 -7.08 -22.80
C CYS A 165 -1.04 -6.27 -23.92
N ALA A 166 -0.35 -5.98 -25.03
CA ALA A 166 -0.92 -5.24 -26.16
C ALA A 166 -2.06 -6.01 -26.82
N VAL A 167 -1.84 -7.28 -27.15
CA VAL A 167 -2.85 -8.16 -27.76
C VAL A 167 -4.09 -8.28 -26.88
N GLU A 168 -3.92 -8.54 -25.59
CA GLU A 168 -5.04 -8.68 -24.66
C GLU A 168 -5.79 -7.36 -24.45
N THR A 169 -5.07 -6.24 -24.43
CA THR A 169 -5.70 -4.91 -24.34
C THR A 169 -6.55 -4.60 -25.58
N LEU A 170 -6.04 -4.93 -26.76
CA LEU A 170 -6.79 -4.76 -28.01
C LEU A 170 -8.03 -5.67 -28.05
N ARG A 171 -7.90 -6.93 -27.60
CA ARG A 171 -9.02 -7.86 -27.48
C ARG A 171 -10.13 -7.31 -26.58
N LEU A 172 -9.77 -6.82 -25.39
CA LEU A 172 -10.73 -6.23 -24.44
C LEU A 172 -11.42 -4.98 -25.01
N ALA A 173 -10.70 -4.15 -25.76
CA ALA A 173 -11.28 -2.97 -26.41
C ALA A 173 -12.29 -3.37 -27.50
N LEU A 174 -11.95 -4.36 -28.34
CA LEU A 174 -12.86 -4.90 -29.35
C LEU A 174 -14.13 -5.47 -28.72
N GLU A 175 -14.03 -6.27 -27.65
CA GLU A 175 -15.21 -6.81 -26.95
C GLU A 175 -16.08 -5.73 -26.30
N ALA A 176 -15.48 -4.64 -25.79
CA ALA A 176 -16.24 -3.53 -25.24
C ALA A 176 -16.95 -2.73 -26.31
N LEU A 177 -16.28 -2.47 -27.43
CA LEU A 177 -16.84 -1.79 -28.58
C LEU A 177 -17.96 -2.61 -29.27
N GLU A 178 -17.81 -3.93 -29.37
CA GLU A 178 -18.84 -4.85 -29.89
C GLU A 178 -20.19 -4.69 -29.19
N LYS A 179 -20.17 -4.43 -27.89
CA LYS A 179 -21.39 -4.21 -27.08
C LYS A 179 -21.94 -2.78 -27.21
N ALA A 180 -21.11 -1.85 -27.64
CA ALA A 180 -21.46 -0.42 -27.69
C ALA A 180 -21.90 0.06 -29.08
N ILE A 181 -21.52 -0.66 -30.15
CA ILE A 181 -21.81 -0.25 -31.55
C ILE A 181 -22.77 -1.22 -32.26
N SER A 182 -23.58 -0.68 -33.18
CA SER A 182 -24.39 -1.51 -34.08
C SER A 182 -23.53 -2.15 -35.16
N VAL A 183 -23.97 -3.27 -35.71
CA VAL A 183 -23.28 -3.97 -36.82
C VAL A 183 -23.02 -3.04 -38.03
N SER A 184 -23.95 -2.13 -38.32
CA SER A 184 -23.86 -1.19 -39.42
C SER A 184 -22.79 -0.10 -39.28
N LEU A 185 -22.29 0.11 -38.06
CA LEU A 185 -21.23 1.10 -37.76
C LEU A 185 -19.83 0.49 -37.72
N ARG A 186 -19.70 -0.82 -37.88
CA ARG A 186 -18.41 -1.48 -37.87
C ARG A 186 -17.59 -1.08 -39.11
N PRO A 187 -16.29 -0.74 -38.92
CA PRO A 187 -15.41 -0.46 -40.04
C PRO A 187 -15.09 -1.71 -40.86
N GLU A 188 -14.64 -1.56 -42.10
CA GLU A 188 -14.28 -2.70 -42.95
C GLU A 188 -13.22 -3.63 -42.33
N PHE A 189 -12.27 -3.07 -41.61
CA PHE A 189 -11.22 -3.85 -40.92
C PHE A 189 -11.71 -4.63 -39.69
N TRP A 190 -12.93 -4.40 -39.21
CA TRP A 190 -13.48 -5.03 -38.00
C TRP A 190 -13.40 -6.54 -38.03
N GLY A 191 -13.83 -7.16 -39.11
CA GLY A 191 -13.82 -8.60 -39.26
C GLY A 191 -12.43 -9.22 -39.15
N LYS A 192 -11.41 -8.53 -39.72
CA LYS A 192 -10.00 -8.93 -39.64
C LYS A 192 -9.51 -8.88 -38.17
N LEU A 193 -9.76 -7.75 -37.50
CA LEU A 193 -9.33 -7.60 -36.10
C LEU A 193 -10.02 -8.60 -35.17
N TRP A 194 -11.33 -8.78 -35.38
CA TRP A 194 -12.10 -9.72 -34.58
C TRP A 194 -11.60 -11.16 -34.73
N ALA A 195 -11.37 -11.62 -35.95
CA ALA A 195 -10.82 -12.96 -36.22
C ALA A 195 -9.43 -13.12 -35.61
N LEU A 196 -8.60 -12.07 -35.65
CA LEU A 196 -7.19 -12.12 -35.27
C LEU A 196 -6.97 -12.03 -33.75
N TYR A 197 -7.82 -11.29 -33.02
CA TYR A 197 -7.62 -10.98 -31.59
C TYR A 197 -8.68 -11.58 -30.68
N VAL A 198 -9.89 -11.85 -31.18
CA VAL A 198 -10.99 -12.36 -30.34
C VAL A 198 -11.24 -13.85 -30.59
N GLN A 199 -11.24 -14.30 -31.86
CA GLN A 199 -11.55 -15.67 -32.23
C GLN A 199 -10.36 -16.61 -32.27
N SER A 200 -9.14 -16.08 -32.53
CA SER A 200 -7.95 -16.92 -32.62
C SER A 200 -7.26 -17.02 -31.26
N GLU A 201 -6.81 -18.25 -30.93
CA GLU A 201 -5.82 -18.41 -29.86
C GLU A 201 -4.45 -17.95 -30.37
N VAL A 202 -3.77 -17.14 -29.56
CA VAL A 202 -2.42 -16.68 -29.90
C VAL A 202 -1.43 -17.82 -29.68
N ASP A 203 -0.77 -18.28 -30.74
CA ASP A 203 0.36 -19.21 -30.59
C ASP A 203 1.58 -18.45 -30.02
N TRP A 204 1.93 -18.76 -28.78
CA TRP A 204 3.06 -18.17 -28.07
C TRP A 204 4.41 -18.82 -28.40
N ARG A 205 4.43 -19.86 -29.26
CA ARG A 205 5.64 -20.58 -29.67
C ARG A 205 6.36 -19.91 -30.84
N LEU A 206 6.11 -18.62 -31.05
CA LEU A 206 6.70 -17.83 -32.12
C LEU A 206 8.22 -17.63 -31.91
N SER A 207 8.98 -17.62 -33.00
CA SER A 207 10.35 -17.16 -33.04
C SER A 207 10.46 -15.68 -32.64
N LYS A 208 11.68 -15.22 -32.34
CA LYS A 208 11.89 -13.80 -31.99
C LYS A 208 11.47 -12.85 -33.10
N ALA A 209 11.73 -13.18 -34.35
CA ALA A 209 11.35 -12.35 -35.51
C ALA A 209 9.83 -12.30 -35.71
N GLU A 210 9.14 -13.43 -35.59
CA GLU A 210 7.69 -13.50 -35.68
C GLU A 210 7.01 -12.72 -34.56
N ARG A 211 7.53 -12.80 -33.31
CA ARG A 211 7.03 -11.98 -32.20
C ARG A 211 7.18 -10.49 -32.45
N GLU A 212 8.29 -10.04 -33.00
CA GLU A 212 8.53 -8.63 -33.31
C GLU A 212 7.58 -8.14 -34.41
N ASN A 213 7.38 -8.95 -35.47
CA ASN A 213 6.43 -8.66 -36.52
C ASN A 213 4.98 -8.61 -35.98
N ARG A 214 4.60 -9.58 -35.15
CA ARG A 214 3.28 -9.62 -34.52
C ARG A 214 3.06 -8.41 -33.60
N TYR A 215 4.10 -8.00 -32.88
CA TYR A 215 4.06 -6.86 -31.99
C TYR A 215 3.86 -5.54 -32.77
N ARG A 216 4.58 -5.37 -33.89
CA ARG A 216 4.40 -4.21 -34.78
C ARG A 216 3.01 -4.18 -35.40
N GLN A 217 2.54 -5.32 -35.90
CA GLN A 217 1.18 -5.43 -36.45
C GLN A 217 0.12 -5.08 -35.41
N CYS A 218 0.27 -5.57 -34.17
CA CYS A 218 -0.65 -5.22 -33.09
C CYS A 218 -0.67 -3.71 -32.81
N GLY A 219 0.48 -3.04 -32.84
CA GLY A 219 0.55 -1.58 -32.68
C GLY A 219 -0.18 -0.84 -33.82
N GLN A 220 -0.01 -1.27 -35.07
CA GLN A 220 -0.72 -0.70 -36.22
C GLN A 220 -2.25 -0.89 -36.10
N ASP A 221 -2.68 -2.10 -35.72
CA ASP A 221 -4.09 -2.41 -35.55
C ASP A 221 -4.71 -1.63 -34.35
N MET A 222 -3.92 -1.37 -33.29
CA MET A 222 -4.34 -0.50 -32.18
C MET A 222 -4.52 0.95 -32.64
N GLU A 223 -3.59 1.48 -33.40
CA GLU A 223 -3.67 2.85 -33.96
C GLU A 223 -4.86 3.01 -34.87
N GLU A 224 -5.05 2.08 -35.84
CA GLU A 224 -6.18 2.09 -36.75
C GLU A 224 -7.53 2.10 -36.01
N LEU A 225 -7.65 1.28 -34.96
CA LEU A 225 -8.86 1.24 -34.13
C LEU A 225 -9.06 2.56 -33.36
N LEU A 226 -8.00 3.13 -32.77
CA LEU A 226 -8.07 4.39 -32.03
C LEU A 226 -8.45 5.57 -32.93
N GLN A 227 -7.87 5.68 -34.15
CA GLN A 227 -8.22 6.69 -35.13
C GLN A 227 -9.70 6.57 -35.56
N TRP A 228 -10.17 5.33 -35.77
CA TRP A 228 -11.58 5.11 -36.10
C TRP A 228 -12.51 5.53 -34.94
N VAL A 229 -12.17 5.22 -33.70
CA VAL A 229 -12.95 5.67 -32.54
C VAL A 229 -13.02 7.19 -32.44
N GLU A 230 -11.90 7.89 -32.66
CA GLU A 230 -11.82 9.34 -32.63
C GLU A 230 -12.66 10.00 -33.73
N GLY A 231 -12.64 9.43 -34.92
CA GLY A 231 -13.38 9.95 -36.08
C GLY A 231 -14.90 9.70 -36.01
N ASN A 232 -15.37 8.70 -35.23
CA ASN A 232 -16.78 8.30 -35.27
C ASN A 232 -17.59 8.73 -34.04
N SER A 233 -17.06 8.64 -32.82
CA SER A 233 -17.81 9.08 -31.64
C SER A 233 -16.92 9.31 -30.43
N PRO A 234 -16.89 10.52 -29.85
CA PRO A 234 -16.21 10.80 -28.60
C PRO A 234 -16.68 9.91 -27.45
N LYS A 235 -17.96 9.49 -27.46
CA LYS A 235 -18.51 8.59 -26.41
C LYS A 235 -17.86 7.20 -26.40
N LEU A 236 -17.42 6.69 -27.53
CA LEU A 236 -16.71 5.42 -27.61
C LEU A 236 -15.31 5.53 -26.99
N GLY A 237 -14.68 6.69 -27.11
CA GLY A 237 -13.40 6.99 -26.45
C GLY A 237 -13.46 7.01 -24.93
N GLU A 238 -14.66 7.24 -24.36
CA GLU A 238 -14.88 7.25 -22.91
C GLU A 238 -15.02 5.84 -22.29
N LEU A 239 -15.14 4.78 -23.09
CA LEU A 239 -15.15 3.41 -22.60
C LEU A 239 -13.82 3.07 -21.93
N GLU A 240 -13.86 2.52 -20.72
CA GLU A 240 -12.66 2.21 -19.94
C GLU A 240 -11.67 1.29 -20.69
N ALA A 241 -12.17 0.34 -21.48
CA ALA A 241 -11.32 -0.52 -22.30
C ALA A 241 -10.62 0.26 -23.44
N VAL A 242 -11.27 1.31 -23.99
CA VAL A 242 -10.69 2.16 -25.03
C VAL A 242 -9.68 3.14 -24.44
N LYS A 243 -9.96 3.71 -23.25
CA LYS A 243 -8.99 4.51 -22.49
C LYS A 243 -7.73 3.69 -22.17
N LEU A 244 -7.94 2.46 -21.75
CA LEU A 244 -6.82 1.54 -21.47
C LEU A 244 -6.05 1.20 -22.74
N LEU A 245 -6.74 0.97 -23.87
CA LEU A 245 -6.11 0.75 -25.17
C LEU A 245 -5.21 1.94 -25.56
N ARG A 246 -5.70 3.17 -25.43
CA ARG A 246 -4.94 4.40 -25.70
C ARG A 246 -3.72 4.48 -24.81
N ARG A 247 -3.88 4.26 -23.50
CA ARG A 247 -2.79 4.27 -22.52
C ARG A 247 -1.71 3.26 -22.88
N VAL A 248 -2.07 2.01 -23.17
CA VAL A 248 -1.10 0.95 -23.51
C VAL A 248 -0.40 1.27 -24.83
N PHE A 249 -1.14 1.84 -25.82
CA PHE A 249 -0.54 2.29 -27.08
C PHE A 249 0.53 3.36 -26.83
N GLU A 250 0.21 4.43 -26.11
CA GLU A 250 1.14 5.52 -25.78
C GLU A 250 2.36 5.07 -24.94
N GLU A 251 2.18 4.06 -24.10
CA GLU A 251 3.26 3.48 -23.28
C GLU A 251 4.20 2.56 -24.08
N GLN A 252 3.69 1.89 -25.10
CA GLN A 252 4.42 0.83 -25.81
C GLN A 252 4.84 1.16 -27.22
N PHE A 253 4.17 2.12 -27.85
CA PHE A 253 4.37 2.49 -29.25
C PHE A 253 4.59 4.00 -29.43
N GLU A 254 5.13 4.37 -30.56
CA GLU A 254 5.27 5.75 -31.00
C GLU A 254 5.07 5.83 -32.52
N VAL A 255 4.46 6.88 -33.00
CA VAL A 255 4.22 7.12 -34.44
C VAL A 255 5.32 8.05 -34.93
N VAL A 256 6.12 7.60 -35.89
CA VAL A 256 7.17 8.39 -36.53
C VAL A 256 6.95 8.35 -38.03
N GLU A 257 6.80 9.53 -38.65
CA GLU A 257 6.54 9.68 -40.09
C GLU A 257 5.34 8.87 -40.62
N GLY A 258 4.31 8.67 -39.74
CA GLY A 258 3.10 7.91 -40.08
C GLY A 258 3.23 6.39 -39.91
N GLU A 259 4.37 5.89 -39.45
CA GLU A 259 4.58 4.47 -39.15
C GLU A 259 4.62 4.23 -37.63
N VAL A 260 4.01 3.12 -37.20
CA VAL A 260 4.01 2.70 -35.80
C VAL A 260 5.29 1.94 -35.47
N HIS A 261 6.03 2.48 -34.53
CA HIS A 261 7.26 1.90 -34.02
C HIS A 261 7.13 1.54 -32.53
N ARG A 262 7.94 0.58 -32.11
CA ARG A 262 8.06 0.25 -30.68
C ARG A 262 8.75 1.39 -29.94
N SER A 263 8.10 1.93 -28.90
CA SER A 263 8.75 2.89 -28.01
C SER A 263 9.86 2.23 -27.18
N LEU A 264 11.04 2.84 -27.22
CA LEU A 264 12.20 2.45 -26.39
C LEU A 264 12.16 3.10 -25.02
N LYS A 265 11.27 4.06 -24.79
CA LYS A 265 11.10 4.73 -23.51
C LYS A 265 10.53 3.75 -22.47
N ARG A 266 11.24 3.57 -21.36
CA ARG A 266 10.70 2.82 -20.23
C ARG A 266 9.88 3.78 -19.37
N GLN A 267 8.61 3.49 -19.22
CA GLN A 267 7.74 4.23 -18.30
C GLN A 267 7.63 3.47 -16.97
N PRO A 268 7.95 4.09 -15.83
CA PRO A 268 7.99 3.41 -14.53
C PRO A 268 6.65 2.82 -14.10
N ARG A 269 5.54 3.35 -14.63
CA ARG A 269 4.16 2.99 -14.26
C ARG A 269 3.41 2.36 -15.43
N SER A 270 4.13 1.71 -16.36
CA SER A 270 3.48 1.08 -17.50
C SER A 270 2.57 -0.08 -17.06
N VAL A 271 1.50 -0.25 -17.82
CA VAL A 271 0.55 -1.36 -17.64
C VAL A 271 1.26 -2.70 -17.86
N GLN A 272 1.22 -3.57 -16.86
CA GLN A 272 1.82 -4.89 -16.91
C GLN A 272 0.81 -5.97 -17.30
N ASN A 273 -0.48 -5.72 -17.02
CA ASN A 273 -1.57 -6.60 -17.36
C ASN A 273 -2.87 -5.77 -17.45
N PRO A 274 -3.63 -5.82 -18.56
CA PRO A 274 -4.83 -5.02 -18.75
C PRO A 274 -5.98 -5.39 -17.82
N HIS A 275 -5.92 -6.56 -17.16
CA HIS A 275 -6.91 -6.97 -16.16
C HIS A 275 -6.66 -6.37 -14.77
N ASP A 276 -5.48 -5.80 -14.54
CA ASP A 276 -5.13 -5.06 -13.32
C ASP A 276 -4.12 -3.95 -13.68
N PRO A 277 -4.58 -2.88 -14.36
CA PRO A 277 -3.70 -1.82 -14.87
C PRO A 277 -3.01 -1.01 -13.78
N ASP A 278 -3.46 -1.13 -12.53
CA ASP A 278 -2.88 -0.47 -11.36
C ASP A 278 -1.73 -1.27 -10.71
N ALA A 279 -1.60 -2.55 -11.08
CA ALA A 279 -0.52 -3.40 -10.63
C ALA A 279 0.76 -3.11 -11.43
N HIS A 280 1.69 -2.35 -10.85
CA HIS A 280 2.91 -1.92 -11.51
C HIS A 280 4.10 -2.81 -11.19
N PHE A 281 5.07 -2.82 -12.09
CA PHE A 281 6.36 -3.47 -11.87
C PHE A 281 7.23 -2.65 -10.91
N ALA A 282 7.86 -3.34 -9.97
CA ALA A 282 8.90 -2.77 -9.11
C ALA A 282 9.97 -3.81 -8.78
N ASP A 283 11.13 -3.31 -8.32
CA ASP A 283 12.21 -4.13 -7.81
C ASP A 283 12.82 -3.56 -6.53
N LYS A 284 13.27 -4.42 -5.65
CA LYS A 284 14.04 -4.07 -4.44
C LYS A 284 15.13 -5.12 -4.23
N GLY A 285 16.36 -4.75 -4.51
CA GLY A 285 17.50 -5.67 -4.46
C GLY A 285 17.38 -6.81 -5.48
N LYS A 286 17.18 -8.04 -5.01
CA LYS A 286 17.00 -9.22 -5.86
C LYS A 286 15.51 -9.57 -6.12
N THR A 287 14.60 -8.92 -5.43
CA THR A 287 13.16 -9.20 -5.52
C THR A 287 12.53 -8.33 -6.59
N LYS A 288 11.86 -8.96 -7.55
CA LYS A 288 11.06 -8.31 -8.59
C LYS A 288 9.62 -8.74 -8.43
N TRP A 289 8.68 -7.81 -8.60
CA TRP A 289 7.25 -8.14 -8.53
C TRP A 289 6.42 -7.20 -9.39
N VAL A 290 5.22 -7.66 -9.73
CA VAL A 290 4.14 -6.84 -10.27
C VAL A 290 3.04 -6.81 -9.23
N GLY A 291 2.57 -5.62 -8.87
CA GLY A 291 1.54 -5.45 -7.84
C GLY A 291 1.61 -4.09 -7.17
N TYR A 292 1.65 -4.12 -5.85
CA TYR A 292 1.52 -2.95 -4.97
C TYR A 292 2.60 -2.95 -3.89
N LYS A 293 2.65 -1.88 -3.11
CA LYS A 293 3.42 -1.77 -1.88
C LYS A 293 2.49 -1.37 -0.75
N VAL A 294 2.75 -1.84 0.44
CA VAL A 294 2.03 -1.43 1.63
C VAL A 294 3.01 -0.93 2.68
N HIS A 295 2.70 0.23 3.28
CA HIS A 295 3.40 0.78 4.43
C HIS A 295 2.52 0.55 5.65
N VAL A 296 3.12 0.06 6.72
CA VAL A 296 2.43 -0.23 7.98
C VAL A 296 3.05 0.63 9.06
N VAL A 297 2.22 1.39 9.74
CA VAL A 297 2.59 2.15 10.93
C VAL A 297 1.96 1.48 12.14
N GLU A 298 2.73 1.32 13.21
CA GLU A 298 2.22 0.79 14.46
C GLU A 298 2.81 1.50 15.68
N THR A 299 2.11 1.43 16.79
CA THR A 299 2.58 1.98 18.07
C THR A 299 3.83 1.26 18.55
N VAL A 300 4.64 1.98 19.33
CA VAL A 300 5.75 1.42 20.11
C VAL A 300 5.51 1.77 21.58
N ASP A 301 5.18 0.78 22.39
CA ASP A 301 5.11 0.95 23.83
C ASP A 301 6.31 0.27 24.50
N PRO A 302 7.32 1.04 24.96
CA PRO A 302 8.51 0.47 25.60
C PRO A 302 8.21 -0.16 26.97
N SER A 303 7.08 0.17 27.60
CA SER A 303 6.65 -0.42 28.88
C SER A 303 6.07 -1.83 28.70
N ARG A 304 5.80 -2.24 27.48
CA ARG A 304 5.21 -3.53 27.13
C ARG A 304 6.16 -4.32 26.22
N PRO A 305 7.28 -4.85 26.77
CA PRO A 305 8.18 -5.68 25.98
C PRO A 305 7.44 -6.92 25.48
N ALA A 306 7.77 -7.38 24.27
CA ALA A 306 7.30 -8.67 23.76
C ALA A 306 7.64 -9.77 24.76
N LYS A 307 6.66 -10.26 25.47
CA LYS A 307 6.84 -11.12 26.66
C LYS A 307 6.82 -12.52 26.25
N VAL A 308 7.23 -13.25 25.67
CA VAL A 308 7.18 -14.70 25.41
C VAL A 308 6.95 -15.00 23.94
N LYS A 309 7.74 -15.91 23.44
CA LYS A 309 7.62 -16.47 22.08
C LYS A 309 6.21 -17.03 21.89
N GLY A 310 5.36 -16.33 21.11
CA GLY A 310 3.98 -16.71 20.83
C GLY A 310 2.91 -15.80 21.42
N GLU A 311 3.24 -14.84 22.29
CA GLU A 311 2.31 -13.80 22.73
C GLU A 311 2.35 -12.64 21.74
N ALA A 312 1.16 -12.16 21.33
CA ALA A 312 1.02 -11.02 20.47
C ALA A 312 1.67 -9.80 21.15
N GLY A 313 2.61 -9.16 20.48
CA GLY A 313 3.11 -7.86 20.90
C GLY A 313 1.92 -6.90 21.04
N GLU A 314 1.88 -6.14 22.13
CA GLU A 314 0.78 -5.23 22.47
C GLU A 314 0.83 -3.93 21.65
N ASN A 315 1.42 -3.96 20.46
CA ASN A 315 1.47 -2.84 19.54
C ASN A 315 0.32 -2.94 18.55
N PHE A 316 -0.29 -1.80 18.24
CA PHE A 316 -1.45 -1.72 17.38
C PHE A 316 -1.12 -0.95 16.11
N ILE A 317 -1.64 -1.42 14.99
CA ILE A 317 -1.49 -0.80 13.68
C ILE A 317 -2.33 0.48 13.68
N THR A 318 -1.70 1.60 13.38
CA THR A 318 -2.32 2.93 13.32
C THR A 318 -2.58 3.36 11.89
N GLU A 319 -1.80 2.85 10.92
CA GLU A 319 -2.04 3.07 9.49
C GLU A 319 -1.62 1.86 8.64
N VAL A 320 -2.36 1.64 7.55
CA VAL A 320 -2.05 0.64 6.51
C VAL A 320 -2.17 1.32 5.15
N LEU A 321 -1.14 2.05 4.77
CA LEU A 321 -1.12 2.80 3.52
C LEU A 321 -0.75 1.90 2.35
N THR A 322 -1.67 1.73 1.39
CA THR A 322 -1.40 1.08 0.10
C THR A 322 -0.86 2.11 -0.87
N THR A 323 0.22 1.77 -1.55
CA THR A 323 0.83 2.61 -2.59
C THR A 323 1.11 1.80 -3.86
N GLU A 324 1.35 2.51 -4.96
CA GLU A 324 1.87 1.89 -6.17
C GLU A 324 3.22 1.22 -5.89
N ALA A 325 3.48 0.08 -6.53
CA ALA A 325 4.72 -0.68 -6.29
C ALA A 325 6.00 0.14 -6.50
N ALA A 326 6.00 1.05 -7.48
CA ALA A 326 7.14 1.90 -7.84
C ALA A 326 7.26 3.16 -6.97
N GLN A 327 6.29 3.46 -6.09
CA GLN A 327 6.36 4.64 -5.22
C GLN A 327 7.52 4.54 -4.22
N GLY A 328 8.29 5.62 -4.10
CA GLY A 328 9.43 5.69 -3.19
C GLY A 328 9.03 5.65 -1.72
N GLU A 329 9.90 5.12 -0.87
CA GLU A 329 9.66 4.97 0.58
C GLU A 329 9.41 6.32 1.27
N MET A 330 10.11 7.37 0.86
CA MET A 330 9.93 8.72 1.42
C MET A 330 8.51 9.27 1.26
N ALA A 331 7.94 9.11 0.04
CA ALA A 331 6.58 9.57 -0.23
C ALA A 331 5.56 8.79 0.61
N GLY A 332 5.79 7.48 0.78
CA GLY A 332 4.95 6.64 1.62
C GLY A 332 4.98 7.04 3.11
N LEU A 333 6.14 7.47 3.64
CA LEU A 333 6.23 7.97 5.02
C LEU A 333 5.41 9.25 5.20
N ALA A 334 5.64 10.25 4.34
CA ALA A 334 4.95 11.53 4.43
C ALA A 334 3.43 11.38 4.30
N GLU A 335 2.98 10.51 3.37
CA GLU A 335 1.58 10.21 3.17
C GLU A 335 0.97 9.46 4.37
N ALA A 336 1.65 8.46 4.93
CA ALA A 336 1.17 7.72 6.09
C ALA A 336 0.98 8.61 7.33
N VAL A 337 1.95 9.47 7.64
CA VAL A 337 1.85 10.43 8.76
C VAL A 337 0.69 11.41 8.54
N LYS A 338 0.50 11.89 7.31
CA LYS A 338 -0.60 12.79 6.96
C LYS A 338 -1.97 12.11 7.12
N GLU A 339 -2.11 10.87 6.65
CA GLU A 339 -3.37 10.11 6.77
C GLU A 339 -3.75 9.88 8.23
N GLU A 340 -2.79 9.52 9.10
CA GLU A 340 -3.03 9.37 10.54
C GLU A 340 -3.49 10.67 11.20
N GLU A 341 -2.85 11.80 10.86
CA GLU A 341 -3.20 13.10 11.41
C GLU A 341 -4.60 13.55 10.95
N VAL A 342 -4.89 13.42 9.66
CA VAL A 342 -6.18 13.84 9.07
C VAL A 342 -7.35 13.01 9.60
N HIS A 343 -7.20 11.68 9.68
CA HIS A 343 -8.31 10.81 10.04
C HIS A 343 -8.49 10.62 11.55
N HIS A 344 -7.42 10.67 12.33
CA HIS A 344 -7.43 10.31 13.75
C HIS A 344 -6.80 11.35 14.68
N GLY A 345 -6.21 12.42 14.14
CA GLY A 345 -5.43 13.36 14.92
C GLY A 345 -4.24 12.70 15.62
N ILE A 346 -3.72 11.60 15.04
CA ILE A 346 -2.54 10.91 15.55
C ILE A 346 -1.30 11.57 14.92
N LYS A 347 -0.46 12.15 15.78
CA LYS A 347 0.82 12.74 15.40
C LYS A 347 1.88 12.21 16.34
N PRO A 348 2.76 11.30 15.89
CA PRO A 348 3.75 10.70 16.78
C PRO A 348 4.77 11.73 17.26
N GLU A 349 5.21 11.61 18.51
CA GLU A 349 6.38 12.35 19.02
C GLU A 349 7.70 11.81 18.45
N ALA A 350 7.75 10.48 18.22
CA ALA A 350 8.91 9.83 17.60
C ALA A 350 8.46 8.72 16.65
N LEU A 351 9.11 8.66 15.48
CA LEU A 351 8.83 7.67 14.43
C LEU A 351 10.11 6.93 14.05
N TYR A 352 10.13 5.61 14.28
CA TYR A 352 11.23 4.73 13.90
C TYR A 352 11.04 4.20 12.47
N ALA A 353 12.07 4.37 11.63
CA ALA A 353 12.05 3.92 10.25
C ALA A 353 13.40 3.33 9.81
N ASP A 354 13.43 2.60 8.69
CA ASP A 354 14.68 2.12 8.12
C ASP A 354 15.41 3.20 7.31
N GLY A 355 16.66 2.92 6.89
CA GLY A 355 17.47 3.87 6.13
C GLY A 355 16.90 4.24 4.75
N GLY A 356 15.89 3.54 4.26
CA GLY A 356 15.18 3.90 3.04
C GLY A 356 14.30 5.12 3.21
N TYR A 357 13.81 5.33 4.42
CA TYR A 357 12.93 6.46 4.77
C TYR A 357 13.70 7.67 5.28
N VAL A 358 14.94 7.50 5.81
CA VAL A 358 15.70 8.57 6.46
C VAL A 358 16.59 9.27 5.45
N THR A 359 16.14 10.42 5.00
CA THR A 359 16.81 11.28 4.04
C THR A 359 16.78 12.71 4.55
N GLU A 360 17.55 13.60 3.94
CA GLU A 360 17.52 15.03 4.24
C GLU A 360 16.10 15.60 4.22
N ARG A 361 15.36 15.28 3.16
CA ARG A 361 13.99 15.78 2.97
C ARG A 361 13.06 15.31 4.10
N THR A 362 13.07 14.01 4.40
CA THR A 362 12.19 13.46 5.44
C THR A 362 12.59 13.91 6.85
N LEU A 363 13.89 14.14 7.10
CA LEU A 363 14.38 14.74 8.35
C LEU A 363 13.89 16.19 8.49
N SER A 364 13.95 16.98 7.42
CA SER A 364 13.48 18.36 7.42
C SER A 364 11.96 18.46 7.55
N GLU A 365 11.21 17.61 6.86
CA GLU A 365 9.76 17.52 6.98
C GLU A 365 9.33 17.08 8.39
N ALA A 366 10.04 16.12 9.00
CA ALA A 366 9.78 15.65 10.36
C ALA A 366 10.07 16.76 11.40
N GLU A 367 11.20 17.48 11.26
CA GLU A 367 11.53 18.62 12.10
C GLU A 367 10.45 19.71 12.02
N GLY A 368 9.99 20.07 10.81
CA GLY A 368 8.91 21.03 10.61
C GLY A 368 7.56 20.60 11.21
N ASN A 369 7.35 19.28 11.34
CA ASN A 369 6.18 18.70 11.98
C ASN A 369 6.39 18.37 13.47
N GLU A 370 7.49 18.73 14.08
CA GLU A 370 7.84 18.40 15.48
C GLU A 370 7.84 16.88 15.76
N ILE A 371 8.24 16.07 14.79
CA ILE A 371 8.36 14.60 14.90
C ILE A 371 9.85 14.24 14.96
N GLU A 372 10.27 13.51 15.98
CA GLU A 372 11.60 12.92 16.03
C GLU A 372 11.66 11.70 15.10
N LEU A 373 12.14 11.88 13.86
CA LEU A 373 12.34 10.77 12.93
C LEU A 373 13.64 10.03 13.29
N LEU A 374 13.52 8.80 13.76
CA LEU A 374 14.62 7.94 14.19
C LEU A 374 14.91 6.86 13.16
N GLY A 375 16.15 6.78 12.70
CA GLY A 375 16.57 5.78 11.73
C GLY A 375 17.98 6.08 11.20
N PRO A 376 18.68 5.06 10.66
CA PRO A 376 19.98 5.27 10.03
C PRO A 376 19.82 5.98 8.69
N THR A 377 20.73 6.83 8.32
CA THR A 377 20.86 7.31 6.94
C THR A 377 21.49 6.23 6.06
N ARG A 378 21.21 6.25 4.77
CA ARG A 378 21.92 5.37 3.83
C ARG A 378 23.41 5.69 3.84
N PRO A 379 24.28 4.65 3.80
CA PRO A 379 25.71 4.87 3.65
C PRO A 379 26.02 5.54 2.31
N ASP A 380 27.14 6.27 2.24
CA ASP A 380 27.64 6.78 0.96
C ASP A 380 27.84 5.61 -0.03
N PRO A 381 27.33 5.69 -1.27
CA PRO A 381 27.56 4.68 -2.29
C PRO A 381 29.02 4.53 -2.70
N HIS A 382 29.90 5.44 -2.31
CA HIS A 382 31.32 5.41 -2.57
C HIS A 382 32.08 5.12 -1.26
N PRO A 383 32.26 3.85 -0.88
CA PRO A 383 32.97 3.50 0.34
C PRO A 383 34.44 3.86 0.22
N GLY A 384 35.02 4.35 1.31
CA GLY A 384 36.42 4.70 1.40
C GLY A 384 36.69 5.88 2.32
N PRO A 385 37.98 6.17 2.63
CA PRO A 385 38.35 7.22 3.58
C PRO A 385 38.06 8.64 3.08
N TYR A 386 37.72 8.80 1.80
CA TYR A 386 37.43 10.10 1.15
C TYR A 386 35.99 10.16 0.62
N ASN A 387 35.08 9.41 1.24
CA ASN A 387 33.66 9.47 0.93
C ASN A 387 33.06 10.85 1.32
N ALA A 388 31.79 11.10 1.00
CA ALA A 388 31.15 12.37 1.33
C ALA A 388 31.11 12.66 2.83
N ASP A 389 31.07 11.64 3.68
CA ASP A 389 31.02 11.75 5.14
C ASP A 389 32.33 12.20 5.78
N ALA A 390 33.42 12.13 5.04
CA ALA A 390 34.74 12.59 5.49
C ALA A 390 34.93 14.11 5.31
N PHE A 391 33.98 14.79 4.65
CA PHE A 391 34.00 16.23 4.45
C PHE A 391 33.18 16.91 5.54
N VAL A 392 33.72 17.96 6.16
CA VAL A 392 32.95 18.80 7.07
C VAL A 392 32.29 19.91 6.26
N VAL A 393 30.95 19.99 6.32
CA VAL A 393 30.16 20.94 5.53
C VAL A 393 29.38 21.85 6.47
N GLU A 394 29.67 23.13 6.46
CA GLU A 394 28.99 24.18 7.24
C GLU A 394 28.05 24.96 6.31
N ILE A 395 26.79 24.61 6.29
CA ILE A 395 25.77 25.17 5.37
C ILE A 395 25.59 26.68 5.59
N GLU A 396 25.48 27.12 6.85
CA GLU A 396 25.25 28.51 7.22
C GLU A 396 26.41 29.44 6.76
N LYS A 397 27.64 28.95 6.89
CA LYS A 397 28.83 29.71 6.49
C LYS A 397 29.17 29.51 5.01
N LYS A 398 28.49 28.65 4.29
CA LYS A 398 28.81 28.20 2.92
C LYS A 398 30.29 27.81 2.80
N GLN A 399 30.77 27.00 3.74
CA GLN A 399 32.13 26.51 3.80
C GLN A 399 32.16 25.00 3.91
N ALA A 400 33.12 24.36 3.25
CA ALA A 400 33.36 22.95 3.42
C ALA A 400 34.87 22.66 3.47
N ILE A 401 35.25 21.75 4.35
CA ILE A 401 36.65 21.35 4.55
C ILE A 401 36.78 19.90 4.07
N CYS A 402 37.73 19.66 3.16
CA CYS A 402 38.02 18.32 2.69
C CYS A 402 38.88 17.54 3.72
N PRO A 403 38.99 16.20 3.63
CA PRO A 403 39.77 15.37 4.56
C PRO A 403 41.29 15.73 4.61
N GLN A 404 41.79 16.51 3.66
CA GLN A 404 43.16 17.03 3.66
C GLN A 404 43.28 18.46 4.23
N GLY A 405 42.20 18.95 4.86
CA GLY A 405 42.17 20.28 5.51
C GLY A 405 41.98 21.45 4.57
N ASN A 406 41.75 21.23 3.27
CA ASN A 406 41.56 22.37 2.35
C ASN A 406 40.11 22.86 2.39
N LEU A 407 39.98 24.20 2.41
CA LEU A 407 38.69 24.89 2.35
C LEU A 407 38.11 24.86 0.92
N SER A 408 36.80 24.73 0.78
CA SER A 408 36.13 24.81 -0.52
C SER A 408 36.34 26.17 -1.20
N SER A 409 36.54 26.15 -2.51
CA SER A 409 36.78 27.36 -3.31
C SER A 409 35.52 27.98 -3.88
N GLN A 410 34.49 27.17 -4.12
CA GLN A 410 33.26 27.61 -4.77
C GLN A 410 32.04 26.87 -4.25
N TRP A 411 30.92 27.61 -4.10
CA TRP A 411 29.58 27.09 -3.82
C TRP A 411 28.62 27.63 -4.86
N SER A 412 27.77 26.76 -5.39
CA SER A 412 26.66 27.12 -6.27
C SER A 412 25.40 26.36 -5.86
N CYS A 413 24.24 27.04 -5.88
CA CYS A 413 22.97 26.41 -5.73
C CYS A 413 22.49 25.95 -7.11
N ILE A 414 22.15 24.68 -7.24
CA ILE A 414 21.69 24.06 -8.49
C ILE A 414 20.30 23.51 -8.25
N ARG A 415 19.41 23.74 -9.23
CA ARG A 415 18.07 23.16 -9.24
C ARG A 415 18.01 22.01 -10.26
N ASP A 416 17.58 20.82 -9.79
CA ASP A 416 17.28 19.70 -10.67
C ASP A 416 16.01 20.01 -11.49
N ALA A 417 16.16 20.08 -12.81
CA ALA A 417 15.06 20.42 -13.71
C ALA A 417 13.94 19.37 -13.72
N TYR A 418 14.25 18.09 -13.39
CA TYR A 418 13.29 17.00 -13.38
C TYR A 418 12.59 16.83 -12.02
N LYS A 419 13.31 17.02 -10.92
CA LYS A 419 12.80 16.79 -9.56
C LYS A 419 12.37 18.07 -8.86
N GLY A 420 12.73 19.24 -9.39
CA GLY A 420 12.46 20.53 -8.78
C GLY A 420 13.21 20.75 -7.46
N THR A 421 14.11 19.82 -7.08
CA THR A 421 14.89 19.90 -5.84
C THR A 421 16.12 20.76 -6.01
N GLU A 422 16.46 21.51 -4.97
CA GLU A 422 17.64 22.35 -4.94
C GLU A 422 18.74 21.72 -4.08
N TYR A 423 19.99 21.89 -4.48
CA TYR A 423 21.15 21.41 -3.77
C TYR A 423 22.35 22.31 -3.94
N TYR A 424 23.29 22.23 -3.00
CA TYR A 424 24.58 22.87 -3.12
C TYR A 424 25.56 21.97 -3.85
N ARG A 425 26.21 22.55 -4.83
CA ARG A 425 27.40 22.01 -5.47
C ARG A 425 28.63 22.76 -4.91
N ILE A 426 29.56 22.01 -4.33
CA ILE A 426 30.74 22.48 -3.61
C ILE A 426 31.97 21.99 -4.34
N GLU A 427 32.93 22.87 -4.60
CA GLU A 427 34.15 22.57 -5.35
C GLU A 427 35.39 23.07 -4.63
N TRP A 428 36.53 22.37 -4.86
CA TRP A 428 37.84 22.75 -4.32
C TRP A 428 38.79 23.26 -5.41
N GLY A 429 38.41 23.23 -6.68
CA GLY A 429 39.13 23.81 -7.80
C GLY A 429 40.57 23.29 -7.94
N SER A 430 41.52 24.24 -8.11
CA SER A 430 42.92 23.94 -8.30
C SER A 430 43.64 23.34 -7.08
N GLN A 431 43.04 23.39 -5.91
CA GLN A 431 43.57 22.74 -4.70
C GLN A 431 43.63 21.21 -4.85
N CYS A 432 42.75 20.62 -5.67
CA CYS A 432 42.76 19.21 -5.97
C CYS A 432 43.92 18.82 -6.90
N ASP A 433 44.42 19.71 -7.75
CA ASP A 433 45.39 19.39 -8.80
C ASP A 433 46.76 18.95 -8.19
N ARG A 434 47.08 19.41 -6.97
CA ARG A 434 48.30 19.05 -6.24
C ARG A 434 48.06 18.15 -5.03
N CYS A 435 46.85 17.59 -4.90
CA CYS A 435 46.48 16.79 -3.74
C CYS A 435 47.09 15.38 -3.81
N PRO A 436 47.85 14.93 -2.78
CA PRO A 436 48.53 13.63 -2.80
C PRO A 436 47.55 12.45 -2.84
N VAL A 437 46.33 12.64 -2.40
CA VAL A 437 45.26 11.60 -2.37
C VAL A 437 44.19 11.77 -3.46
N GLN A 438 44.45 12.62 -4.47
CA GLN A 438 43.51 12.97 -5.53
C GLN A 438 42.86 11.72 -6.17
N LYS A 439 43.68 10.74 -6.59
CA LYS A 439 43.21 9.52 -7.25
C LYS A 439 42.33 8.61 -6.36
N GLN A 440 42.50 8.72 -5.03
CA GLN A 440 41.69 8.00 -4.06
C GLN A 440 40.40 8.77 -3.72
N CYS A 441 40.45 10.12 -3.79
CA CYS A 441 39.34 10.99 -3.42
C CYS A 441 38.31 11.17 -4.53
N THR A 442 38.73 11.17 -5.81
CA THR A 442 37.80 11.39 -6.94
C THR A 442 38.17 10.54 -8.15
N ARG A 443 37.10 10.08 -8.85
CA ARG A 443 37.19 9.39 -10.15
C ARG A 443 36.82 10.33 -11.31
N SER A 444 36.63 11.62 -11.04
CA SER A 444 36.31 12.60 -12.08
C SER A 444 37.43 12.69 -13.11
N LYS A 445 37.07 12.78 -14.39
CA LYS A 445 38.06 13.00 -15.49
C LYS A 445 38.85 14.28 -15.31
N SER A 446 38.28 15.30 -14.65
CA SER A 446 38.99 16.56 -14.34
C SER A 446 39.94 16.45 -13.15
N GLY A 447 39.97 15.34 -12.42
CA GLY A 447 40.72 15.16 -11.19
C GLY A 447 40.24 16.00 -10.01
N ARG A 448 39.19 16.81 -10.18
CA ARG A 448 38.67 17.71 -9.15
C ARG A 448 37.47 17.11 -8.43
N ARG A 449 37.49 17.20 -7.10
CA ARG A 449 36.37 16.72 -6.28
C ARG A 449 35.23 17.73 -6.32
N ILE A 450 34.05 17.22 -6.58
CA ILE A 450 32.80 17.96 -6.45
C ILE A 450 31.96 17.21 -5.43
N LEU A 451 31.41 17.92 -4.46
CA LEU A 451 30.44 17.39 -3.52
C LEU A 451 29.07 18.02 -3.84
N VAL A 452 28.04 17.19 -3.89
CA VAL A 452 26.66 17.64 -4.05
C VAL A 452 25.91 17.25 -2.79
N VAL A 453 25.39 18.26 -2.09
CA VAL A 453 24.67 18.08 -0.82
C VAL A 453 23.35 18.84 -0.87
N GLY A 454 22.37 18.38 -0.14
CA GLY A 454 21.11 19.09 -0.04
C GLY A 454 21.21 20.37 0.81
N LEU A 455 20.13 21.16 0.81
CA LEU A 455 20.08 22.43 1.52
C LEU A 455 20.13 22.28 3.05
N ARG A 456 19.65 21.13 3.55
CA ARG A 456 19.65 20.77 4.98
C ARG A 456 20.57 19.59 5.27
N HIS A 457 21.73 19.58 4.65
CA HIS A 457 22.76 18.55 4.87
C HIS A 457 23.25 18.49 6.33
N ASP A 458 23.10 19.58 7.06
CA ASP A 458 23.30 19.66 8.51
C ASP A 458 22.56 18.55 9.28
N LEU A 459 21.30 18.27 8.91
CA LEU A 459 20.49 17.22 9.52
C LEU A 459 21.06 15.83 9.26
N VAL A 460 21.58 15.61 8.05
CA VAL A 460 22.19 14.32 7.67
C VAL A 460 23.51 14.12 8.41
N GLN A 461 24.34 15.16 8.51
CA GLN A 461 25.60 15.10 9.27
C GLN A 461 25.34 14.81 10.74
N LYS A 462 24.43 15.56 11.37
CA LYS A 462 24.01 15.32 12.77
C LYS A 462 23.57 13.86 12.97
N ARG A 463 22.73 13.31 12.06
CA ARG A 463 22.29 11.91 12.16
C ARG A 463 23.46 10.94 12.01
N ARG A 464 24.42 11.20 11.15
CA ARG A 464 25.63 10.36 10.99
C ARG A 464 26.54 10.38 12.21
N GLU A 465 26.62 11.53 12.91
CA GLU A 465 27.30 11.64 14.19
C GLU A 465 26.60 10.80 15.26
N GLU A 466 25.27 10.93 15.39
CA GLU A 466 24.46 10.10 16.28
C GLU A 466 24.66 8.59 16.00
N MET A 467 24.74 8.17 14.73
CA MET A 467 24.99 6.77 14.34
C MET A 467 26.35 6.22 14.80
N ARG A 468 27.34 7.09 15.09
CA ARG A 468 28.64 6.69 15.63
C ARG A 468 28.62 6.49 17.15
N GLU A 469 27.59 6.95 17.84
CA GLU A 469 27.40 6.74 19.27
C GLU A 469 27.15 5.27 19.58
N ALA A 470 27.77 4.76 20.64
CA ALA A 470 27.63 3.37 21.06
C ALA A 470 26.16 2.97 21.38
N ASP A 471 25.36 3.93 21.82
CA ASP A 471 23.95 3.71 22.19
C ASP A 471 22.96 3.83 21.03
N PHE A 472 23.40 4.25 19.84
CA PHE A 472 22.50 4.39 18.69
C PHE A 472 21.80 3.08 18.35
N SER A 473 22.52 1.97 18.34
CA SER A 473 21.94 0.63 18.10
C SER A 473 20.85 0.28 19.11
N LYS A 474 21.01 0.63 20.38
CA LYS A 474 20.02 0.41 21.42
C LYS A 474 18.79 1.30 21.23
N LYS A 475 19.01 2.59 20.87
CA LYS A 475 17.91 3.53 20.53
C LYS A 475 17.06 3.00 19.38
N MET A 476 17.66 2.29 18.40
CA MET A 476 17.00 1.74 17.23
C MET A 476 16.30 0.40 17.45
N HIS A 477 16.56 -0.27 18.56
CA HIS A 477 15.99 -1.60 18.84
C HIS A 477 14.45 -1.68 18.74
N PRO A 478 13.67 -0.66 19.16
CA PRO A 478 12.22 -0.67 19.01
C PRO A 478 11.72 -0.82 17.57
N ARG A 479 12.51 -0.38 16.57
CA ARG A 479 12.17 -0.53 15.15
C ARG A 479 11.99 -1.98 14.74
N ASN A 480 12.81 -2.89 15.26
CA ASN A 480 12.85 -4.29 14.80
C ASN A 480 11.51 -5.01 14.94
N GLY A 481 10.67 -4.57 15.85
CA GLY A 481 9.36 -5.20 16.06
C GLY A 481 8.39 -5.08 14.88
N VAL A 482 8.55 -4.09 13.98
CA VAL A 482 7.67 -3.96 12.80
C VAL A 482 7.81 -5.15 11.84
N GLU A 483 8.98 -5.81 11.83
CA GLU A 483 9.20 -7.02 11.02
C GLU A 483 8.29 -8.17 11.49
N GLY A 484 8.03 -8.25 12.81
CA GLY A 484 7.07 -9.19 13.39
C GLY A 484 5.65 -8.90 12.92
N THR A 485 5.23 -7.64 12.90
CA THR A 485 3.92 -7.22 12.41
C THR A 485 3.75 -7.48 10.92
N LEU A 486 4.75 -7.16 10.11
CA LEU A 486 4.73 -7.49 8.67
C LEU A 486 4.66 -9.02 8.46
N SER A 487 5.40 -9.79 9.26
CA SER A 487 5.33 -11.26 9.21
C SER A 487 3.94 -11.79 9.60
N GLU A 488 3.30 -11.22 10.63
CA GLU A 488 1.93 -11.56 11.03
C GLU A 488 0.92 -11.23 9.91
N LEU A 489 0.99 -10.03 9.34
CA LEU A 489 0.13 -9.64 8.22
C LEU A 489 0.32 -10.55 7.00
N VAL A 490 1.56 -10.91 6.66
CA VAL A 490 1.87 -11.79 5.53
C VAL A 490 1.41 -13.22 5.79
N ARG A 491 1.76 -13.81 6.94
CA ARG A 491 1.48 -15.22 7.25
C ARG A 491 0.10 -15.42 7.84
N GLY A 492 -0.31 -14.52 8.74
CA GLY A 492 -1.57 -14.58 9.47
C GLY A 492 -2.77 -14.06 8.67
N HIS A 493 -2.60 -13.02 7.84
CA HIS A 493 -3.68 -12.34 7.13
C HIS A 493 -3.57 -12.40 5.60
N GLY A 494 -2.49 -12.98 5.05
CA GLY A 494 -2.34 -13.20 3.61
C GLY A 494 -1.91 -11.99 2.80
N LEU A 495 -1.30 -10.98 3.43
CA LEU A 495 -0.90 -9.72 2.81
C LEU A 495 0.05 -9.88 1.60
N ARG A 496 0.84 -10.96 1.52
CA ARG A 496 1.85 -11.14 0.46
C ARG A 496 1.28 -11.16 -0.96
N ARG A 497 0.06 -11.61 -1.15
CA ARG A 497 -0.60 -11.67 -2.47
C ARG A 497 -2.05 -11.24 -2.33
N THR A 498 -2.42 -10.22 -3.07
CA THR A 498 -3.84 -9.80 -3.12
C THR A 498 -4.70 -10.81 -3.88
N LYS A 499 -5.98 -10.89 -3.50
CA LYS A 499 -7.03 -11.63 -4.21
C LYS A 499 -7.91 -10.70 -5.05
N TYR A 500 -7.61 -9.41 -5.03
CA TYR A 500 -8.41 -8.36 -5.65
C TYR A 500 -7.63 -7.70 -6.78
N ARG A 501 -8.36 -7.11 -7.72
CA ARG A 501 -7.85 -6.31 -8.83
C ARG A 501 -8.26 -4.85 -8.63
N GLY A 502 -7.41 -3.93 -9.06
CA GLY A 502 -7.61 -2.50 -8.93
C GLY A 502 -7.19 -1.96 -7.56
N PHE A 503 -6.60 -0.76 -7.60
CA PHE A 503 -5.97 -0.12 -6.45
C PHE A 503 -6.92 0.03 -5.25
N ASN A 504 -8.16 0.50 -5.47
CA ASN A 504 -9.11 0.77 -4.40
C ASN A 504 -9.56 -0.50 -3.66
N ARG A 505 -9.80 -1.60 -4.40
CA ARG A 505 -10.17 -2.90 -3.79
C ARG A 505 -9.01 -3.50 -3.01
N VAL A 506 -7.80 -3.36 -3.52
CA VAL A 506 -6.58 -3.80 -2.82
C VAL A 506 -6.40 -2.98 -1.54
N ARG A 507 -6.56 -1.65 -1.60
CA ARG A 507 -6.51 -0.74 -0.46
C ARG A 507 -7.55 -1.10 0.60
N LEU A 508 -8.82 -1.29 0.21
CA LEU A 508 -9.88 -1.76 1.10
C LEU A 508 -9.48 -3.06 1.81
N SER A 509 -8.95 -4.04 1.06
CA SER A 509 -8.53 -5.32 1.67
C SER A 509 -7.42 -5.15 2.69
N HIS A 510 -6.49 -4.22 2.48
CA HIS A 510 -5.41 -3.94 3.42
C HIS A 510 -5.92 -3.27 4.70
N TYR A 511 -6.87 -2.32 4.61
CA TYR A 511 -7.54 -1.76 5.79
C TYR A 511 -8.28 -2.85 6.59
N LEU A 512 -8.98 -3.76 5.92
CA LEU A 512 -9.66 -4.87 6.58
C LEU A 512 -8.68 -5.84 7.25
N MET A 513 -7.51 -6.10 6.64
CA MET A 513 -6.44 -6.90 7.26
C MET A 513 -5.87 -6.20 8.51
N GLY A 514 -5.62 -4.89 8.44
CA GLY A 514 -5.16 -4.10 9.57
C GLY A 514 -6.16 -4.10 10.72
N ALA A 515 -7.44 -3.88 10.41
CA ALA A 515 -8.53 -3.94 11.38
C ALA A 515 -8.62 -5.32 12.06
N ALA A 516 -8.61 -6.40 11.27
CA ALA A 516 -8.68 -7.77 11.78
C ALA A 516 -7.45 -8.14 12.64
N CYS A 517 -6.25 -7.68 12.25
CA CYS A 517 -5.03 -7.83 13.05
C CYS A 517 -5.17 -7.12 14.40
N ASN A 518 -5.61 -5.87 14.40
CA ASN A 518 -5.84 -5.08 15.61
C ASN A 518 -6.90 -5.72 16.52
N VAL A 519 -8.03 -6.16 15.97
CA VAL A 519 -9.06 -6.87 16.74
C VAL A 519 -8.48 -8.12 17.38
N LYS A 520 -7.76 -8.95 16.63
CA LYS A 520 -7.13 -10.17 17.15
C LYS A 520 -6.14 -9.86 18.29
N ARG A 521 -5.28 -8.85 18.12
CA ARG A 521 -4.33 -8.41 19.15
C ARG A 521 -5.06 -7.89 20.40
N TYR A 522 -6.09 -7.07 20.21
CA TYR A 522 -6.90 -6.55 21.30
C TYR A 522 -7.60 -7.66 22.10
N LEU A 523 -8.24 -8.62 21.41
CA LEU A 523 -8.91 -9.75 22.08
C LEU A 523 -7.91 -10.63 22.84
N ASN A 524 -6.71 -10.86 22.31
CA ASN A 524 -5.65 -11.59 22.98
C ASN A 524 -5.15 -10.85 24.24
N LEU A 525 -4.97 -9.53 24.15
CA LEU A 525 -4.59 -8.67 25.28
C LEU A 525 -5.63 -8.77 26.39
N MET A 526 -6.92 -8.58 26.06
CA MET A 526 -8.01 -8.68 27.04
C MET A 526 -8.08 -10.08 27.69
N ALA A 527 -7.94 -11.13 26.88
CA ALA A 527 -7.91 -12.49 27.40
C ALA A 527 -6.73 -12.72 28.37
N PHE A 528 -5.57 -12.15 28.08
CA PHE A 528 -4.39 -12.22 28.95
C PHE A 528 -4.60 -11.44 30.26
N GLU A 529 -5.12 -10.21 30.19
CA GLU A 529 -5.38 -9.38 31.37
C GLU A 529 -6.41 -10.01 32.34
N MET A 530 -7.38 -10.75 31.80
CA MET A 530 -8.40 -11.44 32.60
C MET A 530 -7.92 -12.76 33.23
N ARG A 531 -6.72 -13.25 32.89
CA ARG A 531 -6.18 -14.47 33.53
C ARG A 531 -5.82 -14.21 35.00
N PRO A 532 -6.04 -15.19 35.90
CA PRO A 532 -5.58 -15.11 37.27
C PRO A 532 -4.06 -14.87 37.36
N ALA A 533 -3.60 -14.14 38.38
CA ALA A 533 -2.19 -13.78 38.54
C ALA A 533 -1.26 -15.01 38.55
N THR A 534 -1.72 -16.15 39.10
CA THR A 534 -1.00 -17.43 39.11
C THR A 534 -0.72 -18.01 37.72
N LEU A 535 -1.57 -17.70 36.71
CA LEU A 535 -1.41 -18.16 35.33
C LEU A 535 -0.70 -17.11 34.43
N LYS A 536 -0.45 -15.91 34.96
CA LYS A 536 0.32 -14.87 34.25
C LYS A 536 1.83 -15.02 34.45
N ALA A 537 2.24 -15.73 35.48
CA ALA A 537 3.65 -15.93 35.86
C ALA A 537 4.27 -17.23 35.30
N ALA A 538 3.49 -18.14 34.78
CA ALA A 538 3.91 -19.35 34.09
C ALA A 538 3.98 -19.15 32.56
#